data_39c213b0f45da7655fcf4339814c70aa
#
_entry.id   39c213b0f45da7655fcf4339814c70aa
#
_cell.length_a   1.000
_cell.length_b   1.000
_cell.length_c   1.000
_cell.angle_alpha   90.00
_cell.angle_beta   90.00
_cell.angle_gamma   90.00
#
_symmetry.space_group_name_H-M   'P 1'
#
loop_
_entity.id
_entity.type
_entity.pdbx_description
1 polymer ?
#
loop_
_entity_poly.entity_id
_entity_poly.type
_entity_poly.pdbx_seq_one_letter_code
_entity_poly.pdbx_strand_id
1 'polypeptide(L)'
;MCKIDAQEAPYQPPPFDPDTMSLEPEFLQEWLRAQAGFQMVGQTCLSMLSDTLKIFFMTHEEINGFDCMGACGKGFFKKNGFIQGYRTGFAHYGVDWSQCLVDFDILEQVVLARNSTQHGNDIISTCIHD
;
A
#
# COMPACT_ATOMS: atom_id res chain seq x y z
N MET A 1 9.54 -10.75 -14.78
CA MET A 1 8.07 -10.73 -14.64
C MET A 1 7.38 -10.47 -15.96
N CYS A 2 7.76 -9.41 -16.65
CA CYS A 2 7.10 -9.06 -17.93
C CYS A 2 7.15 -10.16 -18.98
N LYS A 3 8.22 -10.95 -19.06
CA LYS A 3 8.36 -12.03 -20.03
C LYS A 3 7.34 -13.16 -19.80
N ILE A 4 7.02 -13.44 -18.55
CA ILE A 4 6.01 -14.45 -18.20
C ILE A 4 4.61 -13.92 -18.53
N ASP A 5 4.33 -12.69 -18.13
CA ASP A 5 3.00 -12.08 -18.30
C ASP A 5 2.70 -11.81 -19.78
N ALA A 6 3.70 -11.40 -20.56
CA ALA A 6 3.55 -11.15 -21.97
C ALA A 6 3.66 -12.44 -22.83
N GLN A 7 4.00 -13.57 -22.22
CA GLN A 7 4.22 -14.84 -22.91
C GLN A 7 5.25 -14.76 -24.03
N GLU A 8 6.26 -13.92 -23.85
CA GLU A 8 7.36 -13.79 -24.78
C GLU A 8 8.29 -15.01 -24.72
N ALA A 9 8.99 -15.28 -25.85
CA ALA A 9 10.01 -16.31 -25.84
C ALA A 9 11.12 -15.95 -24.86
N PRO A 10 11.65 -16.88 -24.05
CA PRO A 10 11.44 -18.34 -24.09
C PRO A 10 10.26 -18.86 -23.27
N TYR A 11 9.39 -18.00 -22.79
CA TYR A 11 8.30 -18.36 -21.87
C TYR A 11 6.99 -18.74 -22.56
N GLN A 12 7.00 -18.87 -23.88
CA GLN A 12 5.83 -19.39 -24.59
C GLN A 12 5.60 -20.86 -24.23
N PRO A 13 4.39 -21.23 -23.81
CA PRO A 13 4.11 -22.63 -23.51
C PRO A 13 4.10 -23.47 -24.78
N PRO A 14 4.53 -24.73 -24.69
CA PRO A 14 4.39 -25.66 -25.81
C PRO A 14 2.91 -25.93 -26.09
N PRO A 15 2.57 -26.44 -27.29
CA PRO A 15 1.19 -26.86 -27.59
C PRO A 15 0.70 -27.88 -26.57
N PHE A 16 -0.55 -27.73 -26.15
CA PHE A 16 -1.16 -28.63 -25.19
C PHE A 16 -1.43 -30.00 -25.81
N ASP A 17 -0.94 -31.06 -25.16
CA ASP A 17 -1.19 -32.45 -25.53
C ASP A 17 -1.84 -33.16 -24.34
N PRO A 18 -3.15 -33.51 -24.42
CA PRO A 18 -3.86 -34.10 -23.29
C PRO A 18 -3.36 -35.50 -22.90
N ASP A 19 -2.62 -36.19 -23.78
CA ASP A 19 -2.12 -37.52 -23.50
C ASP A 19 -0.80 -37.50 -22.71
N THR A 20 0.02 -36.44 -22.86
CA THR A 20 1.37 -36.38 -22.29
C THR A 20 1.58 -35.20 -21.36
N MET A 21 0.68 -34.22 -21.33
CA MET A 21 0.83 -33.00 -20.57
C MET A 21 -0.24 -32.86 -19.51
N SER A 22 0.12 -32.23 -18.41
CA SER A 22 -0.84 -31.81 -17.38
C SER A 22 -1.82 -30.79 -17.97
N LEU A 23 -3.02 -30.70 -17.36
CA LEU A 23 -3.98 -29.64 -17.67
C LEU A 23 -3.49 -28.25 -17.31
N GLU A 24 -2.51 -28.17 -16.44
CA GLU A 24 -1.89 -26.91 -16.06
C GLU A 24 -0.78 -26.51 -17.06
N PRO A 25 -0.63 -25.20 -17.39
CA PRO A 25 0.51 -24.73 -18.15
C PRO A 25 1.85 -25.03 -17.42
N GLU A 26 2.92 -25.32 -18.17
CA GLU A 26 4.21 -25.66 -17.59
C GLU A 26 4.75 -24.58 -16.65
N PHE A 27 4.52 -23.31 -16.98
CA PHE A 27 5.03 -22.17 -16.19
C PHE A 27 4.07 -21.71 -15.11
N LEU A 28 2.91 -22.35 -14.92
CA LEU A 28 1.89 -21.88 -13.98
C LEU A 28 2.42 -21.80 -12.55
N GLN A 29 3.15 -22.82 -12.09
CA GLN A 29 3.69 -22.84 -10.73
C GLN A 29 4.71 -21.73 -10.51
N GLU A 30 5.57 -21.48 -11.50
CA GLU A 30 6.54 -20.39 -11.43
C GLU A 30 5.86 -19.03 -11.42
N TRP A 31 4.84 -18.87 -12.26
CA TRP A 31 4.05 -17.64 -12.33
C TRP A 31 3.34 -17.37 -10.99
N LEU A 32 2.72 -18.39 -10.39
CA LEU A 32 2.04 -18.25 -9.10
C LEU A 32 3.02 -17.89 -7.99
N ARG A 33 4.22 -18.47 -7.99
CA ARG A 33 5.28 -18.13 -7.02
C ARG A 33 5.74 -16.69 -7.20
N ALA A 34 5.89 -16.25 -8.45
CA ALA A 34 6.26 -14.87 -8.76
C ALA A 34 5.19 -13.89 -8.29
N GLN A 35 3.93 -14.19 -8.50
CA GLN A 35 2.81 -13.36 -8.03
C GLN A 35 2.78 -13.30 -6.50
N ALA A 36 2.95 -14.41 -5.82
CA ALA A 36 3.01 -14.45 -4.36
C ALA A 36 4.18 -13.64 -3.81
N GLY A 37 5.35 -13.74 -4.45
CA GLY A 37 6.52 -12.95 -4.08
C GLY A 37 6.29 -11.45 -4.29
N PHE A 38 5.69 -11.07 -5.38
CA PHE A 38 5.33 -9.69 -5.68
C PHE A 38 4.39 -9.11 -4.64
N GLN A 39 3.36 -9.89 -4.28
CA GLN A 39 2.39 -9.53 -3.26
C GLN A 39 3.08 -9.32 -1.90
N MET A 40 3.95 -10.23 -1.51
CA MET A 40 4.70 -10.16 -0.25
C MET A 40 5.59 -8.92 -0.20
N VAL A 41 6.33 -8.64 -1.26
CA VAL A 41 7.18 -7.44 -1.35
C VAL A 41 6.33 -6.18 -1.27
N GLY A 42 5.23 -6.13 -2.00
CA GLY A 42 4.30 -5.00 -1.96
C GLY A 42 3.73 -4.76 -0.57
N GLN A 43 3.28 -5.80 0.10
CA GLN A 43 2.75 -5.70 1.47
C GLN A 43 3.83 -5.23 2.45
N THR A 44 5.04 -5.73 2.32
CA THR A 44 6.16 -5.32 3.16
C THR A 44 6.49 -3.85 2.95
N CYS A 45 6.57 -3.40 1.70
CA CYS A 45 6.83 -1.99 1.37
C CYS A 45 5.74 -1.07 1.92
N LEU A 46 4.47 -1.44 1.77
CA LEU A 46 3.35 -0.67 2.30
C LEU A 46 3.40 -0.58 3.83
N SER A 47 3.71 -1.68 4.50
CA SER A 47 3.83 -1.70 5.96
C SER A 47 4.97 -0.82 6.44
N MET A 48 6.15 -0.92 5.81
CA MET A 48 7.31 -0.10 6.15
C MET A 48 7.04 1.38 5.91
N LEU A 49 6.43 1.73 4.79
CA LEU A 49 6.12 3.11 4.46
C LEU A 49 5.07 3.69 5.42
N SER A 50 4.02 2.94 5.69
CA SER A 50 2.98 3.35 6.65
C SER A 50 3.55 3.55 8.06
N ASP A 51 4.37 2.62 8.52
CA ASP A 51 4.98 2.72 9.84
C ASP A 51 5.97 3.90 9.91
N THR A 52 6.73 4.14 8.84
CA THR A 52 7.62 5.29 8.74
C THR A 52 6.84 6.61 8.82
N LEU A 53 5.72 6.71 8.12
CA LEU A 53 4.86 7.89 8.19
C LEU A 53 4.31 8.11 9.60
N LYS A 54 3.87 7.05 10.26
CA LYS A 54 3.39 7.14 11.65
C LYS A 54 4.47 7.62 12.61
N ILE A 55 5.66 7.03 12.51
CA ILE A 55 6.81 7.42 13.34
C ILE A 55 7.18 8.88 13.06
N PHE A 56 7.20 9.28 11.81
CA PHE A 56 7.50 10.65 11.41
C PHE A 56 6.54 11.64 12.09
N PHE A 57 5.25 11.44 11.95
CA PHE A 57 4.27 12.35 12.54
C PHE A 57 4.29 12.33 14.05
N MET A 58 4.38 11.16 14.67
CA MET A 58 4.42 11.03 16.13
C MET A 58 5.68 11.67 16.72
N THR A 59 6.82 11.51 16.06
CA THR A 59 8.08 12.11 16.51
C THR A 59 8.02 13.63 16.43
N HIS A 60 7.53 14.18 15.32
CA HIS A 60 7.39 15.63 15.19
C HIS A 60 6.36 16.21 16.14
N GLU A 61 5.29 15.49 16.39
CA GLU A 61 4.30 15.87 17.40
C GLU A 61 4.93 15.96 18.78
N GLU A 62 5.71 14.96 19.16
CA GLU A 62 6.39 14.92 20.46
C GLU A 62 7.45 16.03 20.60
N ILE A 63 8.30 16.19 19.58
CA ILE A 63 9.37 17.21 19.61
C ILE A 63 8.78 18.61 19.75
N ASN A 64 7.68 18.90 19.08
CA ASN A 64 7.06 20.22 19.06
C ASN A 64 6.02 20.42 20.16
N GLY A 65 5.70 19.40 20.93
CA GLY A 65 4.69 19.47 21.97
C GLY A 65 3.28 19.62 21.43
N PHE A 66 3.01 19.11 20.22
CA PHE A 66 1.70 19.16 19.61
C PHE A 66 0.83 18.00 20.10
N ASP A 67 -0.48 18.21 20.14
CA ASP A 67 -1.47 17.18 20.38
C ASP A 67 -2.53 17.26 19.30
N CYS A 68 -2.25 16.62 18.18
CA CYS A 68 -3.13 16.66 16.99
C CYS A 68 -4.47 16.00 17.28
N MET A 69 -4.48 14.90 18.04
CA MET A 69 -5.72 14.21 18.38
C MET A 69 -6.58 15.06 19.34
N GLY A 70 -5.96 15.77 20.28
CA GLY A 70 -6.66 16.71 21.15
C GLY A 70 -7.18 17.92 20.40
N ALA A 71 -6.41 18.44 19.44
CA ALA A 71 -6.79 19.60 18.64
C ALA A 71 -7.98 19.31 17.69
N CYS A 72 -7.96 18.14 17.04
CA CYS A 72 -8.96 17.76 16.03
C CYS A 72 -10.10 16.91 16.60
N GLY A 73 -9.86 16.23 17.72
CA GLY A 73 -10.76 15.23 18.28
C GLY A 73 -10.54 13.84 17.67
N LYS A 74 -10.76 12.82 18.48
CA LYS A 74 -10.60 11.41 18.05
C LYS A 74 -11.50 11.05 16.86
N GLY A 75 -12.70 11.63 16.81
CA GLY A 75 -13.63 11.39 15.72
C GLY A 75 -13.13 11.87 14.36
N PHE A 76 -12.33 12.94 14.33
CA PHE A 76 -11.78 13.46 13.10
C PHE A 76 -10.82 12.47 12.43
N PHE A 77 -9.89 11.87 13.21
CA PHE A 77 -8.98 10.84 12.70
C PHE A 77 -9.73 9.63 12.17
N LYS A 78 -10.73 9.19 12.89
CA LYS A 78 -11.53 8.04 12.48
C LYS A 78 -12.35 8.32 11.23
N LYS A 79 -12.90 9.52 11.09
CA LYS A 79 -13.75 9.90 9.96
C LYS A 79 -12.95 10.27 8.71
N ASN A 80 -11.86 11.00 8.87
CA ASN A 80 -11.12 11.60 7.75
C ASN A 80 -9.81 10.90 7.43
N GLY A 81 -9.34 9.98 8.28
CA GLY A 81 -8.14 9.21 8.07
C GLY A 81 -6.94 9.73 8.86
N PHE A 82 -5.94 8.87 8.95
CA PHE A 82 -4.72 9.11 9.73
C PHE A 82 -3.91 10.30 9.21
N ILE A 83 -3.67 10.35 7.90
CA ILE A 83 -2.85 11.40 7.27
C ILE A 83 -3.57 12.74 7.36
N GLN A 84 -4.86 12.78 7.05
CA GLN A 84 -5.65 14.01 7.13
C GLN A 84 -5.76 14.51 8.56
N GLY A 85 -5.83 13.61 9.53
CA GLY A 85 -5.83 13.95 10.94
C GLY A 85 -4.57 14.70 11.36
N TYR A 86 -3.40 14.17 11.02
CA TYR A 86 -2.13 14.83 11.33
C TYR A 86 -1.93 16.12 10.53
N ARG A 87 -2.28 16.12 9.26
CA ARG A 87 -2.21 17.31 8.44
C ARG A 87 -3.01 18.47 9.05
N THR A 88 -4.24 18.20 9.43
CA THR A 88 -5.11 19.20 10.05
C THR A 88 -4.61 19.60 11.44
N GLY A 89 -4.15 18.63 12.22
CA GLY A 89 -3.59 18.89 13.55
C GLY A 89 -2.36 19.78 13.49
N PHE A 90 -1.42 19.50 12.60
CA PHE A 90 -0.24 20.36 12.43
C PHE A 90 -0.61 21.74 11.92
N ALA A 91 -1.60 21.85 11.01
CA ALA A 91 -2.10 23.14 10.55
C ALA A 91 -2.70 23.95 11.71
N HIS A 92 -3.36 23.30 12.64
CA HIS A 92 -3.89 23.94 13.86
C HIS A 92 -2.76 24.62 14.67
N TYR A 93 -1.59 24.00 14.69
CA TYR A 93 -0.42 24.55 15.39
C TYR A 93 0.45 25.48 14.51
N GLY A 94 -0.03 25.85 13.35
CA GLY A 94 0.61 26.85 12.50
C GLY A 94 1.50 26.31 11.38
N VAL A 95 1.50 25.00 11.14
CA VAL A 95 2.25 24.42 10.03
C VAL A 95 1.56 24.74 8.72
N ASP A 96 2.29 25.37 7.79
CA ASP A 96 1.80 25.72 6.47
C ASP A 96 2.14 24.61 5.47
N TRP A 97 1.11 23.93 4.95
CA TRP A 97 1.28 22.85 3.96
C TRP A 97 1.28 23.34 2.51
N SER A 98 1.09 24.65 2.27
CA SER A 98 0.97 25.20 0.90
C SER A 98 2.22 24.97 0.06
N GLN A 99 3.40 24.88 0.68
CA GLN A 99 4.67 24.62 0.01
C GLN A 99 5.00 23.11 -0.11
N CYS A 100 4.18 22.26 0.47
CA CYS A 100 4.40 20.83 0.43
C CYS A 100 3.90 20.26 -0.89
N LEU A 101 4.81 19.58 -1.61
CA LEU A 101 4.50 19.01 -2.93
C LEU A 101 3.94 17.59 -2.84
N VAL A 102 3.80 17.06 -1.63
CA VAL A 102 3.33 15.69 -1.41
C VAL A 102 1.82 15.60 -1.63
N ASP A 103 1.39 14.55 -2.32
CA ASP A 103 -0.02 14.23 -2.47
C ASP A 103 -0.50 13.46 -1.24
N PHE A 104 -1.25 14.14 -0.39
CA PHE A 104 -1.75 13.56 0.86
C PHE A 104 -2.81 12.49 0.64
N ASP A 105 -3.52 12.54 -0.46
CA ASP A 105 -4.50 11.49 -0.79
C ASP A 105 -3.80 10.18 -1.10
N ILE A 106 -2.68 10.22 -1.81
CA ILE A 106 -1.86 9.03 -2.05
C ILE A 106 -1.31 8.47 -0.74
N LEU A 107 -0.83 9.32 0.15
CA LEU A 107 -0.35 8.87 1.47
C LEU A 107 -1.45 8.20 2.28
N GLU A 108 -2.65 8.76 2.26
CA GLU A 108 -3.80 8.16 2.93
C GLU A 108 -4.12 6.78 2.35
N GLN A 109 -4.08 6.64 1.03
CA GLN A 109 -4.28 5.35 0.35
C GLN A 109 -3.24 4.31 0.75
N VAL A 110 -1.99 4.73 0.94
CA VAL A 110 -0.92 3.83 1.42
C VAL A 110 -1.26 3.28 2.80
N VAL A 111 -1.70 4.13 3.71
CA VAL A 111 -2.10 3.71 5.06
C VAL A 111 -3.30 2.77 5.02
N LEU A 112 -4.29 3.09 4.20
CA LEU A 112 -5.49 2.25 4.02
C LEU A 112 -5.15 0.90 3.41
N ALA A 113 -4.29 0.89 2.39
CA ALA A 113 -3.85 -0.34 1.74
C ALA A 113 -3.12 -1.27 2.73
N ARG A 114 -2.24 -0.70 3.56
CA ARG A 114 -1.55 -1.46 4.59
C ARG A 114 -2.54 -2.08 5.58
N ASN A 115 -3.53 -1.32 6.03
CA ASN A 115 -4.54 -1.81 6.95
C ASN A 115 -5.37 -2.95 6.32
N SER A 116 -5.73 -2.80 5.05
CA SER A 116 -6.47 -3.81 4.30
C SER A 116 -5.67 -5.10 4.12
N THR A 117 -4.37 -5.01 3.83
CA THR A 117 -3.52 -6.20 3.68
C THR A 117 -3.40 -6.97 4.98
N GLN A 118 -3.39 -6.29 6.12
CA GLN A 118 -3.39 -6.95 7.44
C GLN A 118 -4.69 -7.72 7.72
N HIS A 119 -5.78 -7.35 7.07
CA HIS A 119 -7.05 -8.05 7.16
C HIS A 119 -7.25 -9.06 6.04
N GLY A 120 -6.21 -9.39 5.29
CA GLY A 120 -6.24 -10.40 4.25
C GLY A 120 -6.79 -9.94 2.90
N ASN A 121 -7.03 -8.65 2.72
CA ASN A 121 -7.48 -8.11 1.45
C ASN A 121 -6.31 -7.93 0.49
N ASP A 122 -6.59 -8.08 -0.79
CA ASP A 122 -5.62 -7.86 -1.85
C ASP A 122 -5.29 -6.37 -1.99
N ILE A 123 -4.02 -6.07 -2.22
CA ILE A 123 -3.55 -4.70 -2.46
C ILE A 123 -4.28 -4.07 -3.64
N ILE A 124 -4.48 -4.84 -4.71
CA ILE A 124 -5.13 -4.36 -5.93
C ILE A 124 -6.58 -3.98 -5.65
N SER A 125 -7.31 -4.82 -4.92
CA SER A 125 -8.71 -4.52 -4.61
C SER A 125 -8.87 -3.28 -3.73
N THR A 126 -7.91 -3.02 -2.86
CA THR A 126 -7.93 -1.83 -2.02
C THR A 126 -7.77 -0.54 -2.84
N CYS A 127 -6.90 -0.58 -3.85
CA CYS A 127 -6.66 0.58 -4.70
C CYS A 127 -7.86 0.91 -5.62
N ILE A 128 -8.67 -0.09 -5.97
CA ILE A 128 -9.80 0.10 -6.87
C ILE A 128 -11.01 0.71 -6.15
N HIS A 129 -11.16 0.49 -4.87
CA HIS A 129 -12.35 0.91 -4.10
C HIS A 129 -12.30 2.35 -3.59
N ASP A 130 -11.24 3.07 -3.86
CA ASP A 130 -11.16 4.49 -3.54
C ASP A 130 -11.52 5.36 -4.76
#